data_0524af185f78e779d18d8b859b6e686d
#
_entry.id   0524af185f78e779d18d8b859b6e686d
#
_cell.length_a   1.000
_cell.length_b   1.000
_cell.length_c   1.000
_cell.angle_alpha   90.00
_cell.angle_beta   90.00
_cell.angle_gamma   90.00
#
_symmetry.space_group_name_H-M   'P 1'
#
loop_
_entity.id
_entity.type
_entity.pdbx_description
1 polymer ?
#
loop_
_entity_poly.entity_id
_entity_poly.type
_entity_poly.pdbx_seq_one_letter_code
_entity_poly.pdbx_strand_id
1 'polypeptide(L)'
;MIISETCAARGETIGVQGLNYPPRTQVTLSLAAVDNPRRDRLAVVLTDVNGEFTTDLTIPADFTYKSEGLAHRLQAEYEIEFGPMQISETTKVVFVKMIQTVLLALMATIFAIVFAIPFSFLGARNLMTRTRVGTVIYYIVRFIMNLTRAIEPLIWAIIFAVWVGIGPFAGVLALTVHSIAALGKLYSEQIEGIENGPLEAITATGASGGQRIIYGVVPQIVAPFIAFTLYRWDINVRMSTVIGLVGGGGIGFLLIQWINLLQYEKAA
;
A
#
# COMPACT_ATOMS: atom_id res chain seq x y z
N MET A 1 16.07 -13.78 34.92
CA MET A 1 16.90 -13.52 36.12
C MET A 1 16.20 -14.13 37.30
N ILE A 2 16.91 -14.89 38.12
CA ILE A 2 16.43 -15.58 39.34
C ILE A 2 17.23 -15.00 40.49
N ILE A 3 16.56 -14.73 41.63
CA ILE A 3 17.15 -14.16 42.84
C ILE A 3 16.99 -15.18 43.93
N SER A 4 18.02 -15.41 44.75
CA SER A 4 18.00 -16.39 45.83
C SER A 4 17.02 -16.01 46.95
N GLU A 5 16.89 -14.73 47.23
CA GLU A 5 16.05 -14.19 48.29
C GLU A 5 15.29 -12.95 47.81
N THR A 6 13.99 -12.88 48.15
CA THR A 6 13.12 -11.76 47.75
C THR A 6 13.13 -10.60 48.72
N CYS A 7 13.71 -10.80 49.93
CA CYS A 7 13.87 -9.77 50.96
C CYS A 7 15.31 -9.84 51.49
N ALA A 8 16.01 -8.70 51.44
CA ALA A 8 17.37 -8.60 51.99
C ALA A 8 17.56 -7.28 52.74
N ALA A 9 18.36 -7.30 53.81
CA ALA A 9 18.70 -6.13 54.59
C ALA A 9 19.89 -5.35 53.97
N ARG A 10 20.07 -4.12 54.41
CA ARG A 10 21.26 -3.32 54.02
C ARG A 10 22.55 -4.01 54.47
N GLY A 11 23.49 -4.11 53.55
CA GLY A 11 24.79 -4.82 53.80
C GLY A 11 24.69 -6.34 53.60
N GLU A 12 23.55 -6.88 53.31
CA GLU A 12 23.35 -8.30 53.03
C GLU A 12 23.68 -8.65 51.59
N THR A 13 24.12 -9.88 51.37
CA THR A 13 24.51 -10.38 50.08
C THR A 13 23.47 -11.33 49.52
N ILE A 14 22.99 -11.08 48.32
CA ILE A 14 21.98 -11.91 47.63
C ILE A 14 22.63 -12.56 46.38
N GLY A 15 22.33 -13.85 46.16
CA GLY A 15 22.73 -14.57 44.97
C GLY A 15 21.80 -14.22 43.81
N VAL A 16 22.37 -13.88 42.65
CA VAL A 16 21.62 -13.55 41.41
C VAL A 16 22.10 -14.43 40.28
N GLN A 17 21.17 -15.11 39.64
CA GLN A 17 21.44 -15.91 38.46
C GLN A 17 20.69 -15.32 37.23
N GLY A 18 21.42 -15.02 36.16
CA GLY A 18 20.86 -14.62 34.87
C GLY A 18 20.88 -15.78 33.88
N LEU A 19 19.78 -15.94 33.13
CA LEU A 19 19.61 -16.96 32.10
C LEU A 19 19.12 -16.31 30.80
N ASN A 20 19.51 -16.87 29.65
CA ASN A 20 19.08 -16.42 28.34
C ASN A 20 19.53 -15.00 27.94
N TYR A 21 20.69 -14.56 28.38
CA TYR A 21 21.34 -13.35 27.91
C TYR A 21 22.22 -13.66 26.68
N PRO A 22 22.60 -12.64 25.88
CA PRO A 22 23.58 -12.86 24.82
C PRO A 22 24.91 -13.38 25.38
N PRO A 23 25.57 -14.36 24.73
CA PRO A 23 26.85 -14.89 25.20
C PRO A 23 27.94 -13.83 25.23
N ARG A 24 28.85 -13.91 26.20
CA ARG A 24 30.03 -13.03 26.36
C ARG A 24 29.68 -11.54 26.36
N THR A 25 28.52 -11.17 26.91
CA THR A 25 28.06 -9.80 26.97
C THR A 25 28.19 -9.26 28.40
N GLN A 26 28.57 -8.00 28.53
CA GLN A 26 28.61 -7.32 29.82
C GLN A 26 27.19 -6.96 30.23
N VAL A 27 26.76 -7.44 31.40
CA VAL A 27 25.47 -7.12 32.00
C VAL A 27 25.72 -6.23 33.23
N THR A 28 25.14 -5.04 33.21
CA THR A 28 25.18 -4.12 34.36
C THR A 28 23.98 -4.38 35.24
N LEU A 29 24.19 -4.72 36.48
CA LEU A 29 23.14 -4.92 37.48
C LEU A 29 22.97 -3.64 38.29
N SER A 30 21.75 -3.12 38.30
CA SER A 30 21.38 -1.89 39.02
C SER A 30 20.13 -2.09 39.87
N LEU A 31 20.09 -1.42 40.98
CA LEU A 31 18.91 -1.40 41.88
C LEU A 31 18.17 -0.08 41.68
N ALA A 32 16.89 -0.17 41.41
CA ALA A 32 16.02 0.98 41.20
C ALA A 32 14.82 0.92 42.17
N ALA A 33 14.48 2.05 42.77
CA ALA A 33 13.21 2.16 43.48
C ALA A 33 12.04 2.27 42.51
N VAL A 34 10.87 1.78 42.89
CA VAL A 34 9.68 1.80 42.02
C VAL A 34 9.26 3.23 41.68
N ASP A 35 9.45 4.18 42.61
CA ASP A 35 8.97 5.56 42.49
C ASP A 35 10.09 6.59 42.23
N ASN A 36 11.33 6.16 41.94
CA ASN A 36 12.47 7.05 41.72
C ASN A 36 13.24 6.64 40.47
N PRO A 37 13.52 7.56 39.54
CA PRO A 37 14.32 7.29 38.33
C PRO A 37 15.80 7.05 38.63
N ARG A 38 16.26 7.28 39.88
CA ARG A 38 17.65 7.04 40.27
C ARG A 38 17.94 5.55 40.32
N ARG A 39 19.03 5.16 39.64
CA ARG A 39 19.52 3.78 39.57
C ARG A 39 20.90 3.72 40.20
N ASP A 40 21.06 2.87 41.16
CA ASP A 40 22.36 2.61 41.75
C ASP A 40 22.97 1.34 41.15
N ARG A 41 24.11 1.51 40.48
CA ARG A 41 24.83 0.40 39.85
C ARG A 41 25.48 -0.44 40.93
N LEU A 42 25.15 -1.74 40.96
CA LEU A 42 25.65 -2.68 41.96
C LEU A 42 26.88 -3.46 41.46
N ALA A 43 26.78 -4.05 40.29
CA ALA A 43 27.83 -4.88 39.71
C ALA A 43 27.79 -4.88 38.17
N VAL A 44 28.91 -5.28 37.58
CA VAL A 44 28.98 -5.62 36.14
C VAL A 44 29.48 -7.04 36.05
N VAL A 45 28.74 -7.86 35.33
CA VAL A 45 29.02 -9.29 35.20
C VAL A 45 29.15 -9.63 33.71
N LEU A 46 30.03 -10.55 33.36
CA LEU A 46 30.18 -11.06 32.01
C LEU A 46 29.40 -12.39 31.91
N THR A 47 28.54 -12.54 30.91
CA THR A 47 27.87 -13.80 30.63
C THR A 47 28.83 -14.84 30.06
N ASP A 48 28.59 -16.10 30.36
CA ASP A 48 29.35 -17.23 29.81
C ASP A 48 29.00 -17.52 28.35
N VAL A 49 29.53 -18.62 27.80
CA VAL A 49 29.26 -19.06 26.41
C VAL A 49 27.80 -19.51 26.18
N ASN A 50 27.06 -19.81 27.23
CA ASN A 50 25.66 -20.22 27.19
C ASN A 50 24.70 -19.03 27.44
N GLY A 51 25.23 -17.83 27.70
CA GLY A 51 24.43 -16.64 28.02
C GLY A 51 23.93 -16.67 29.47
N GLU A 52 24.68 -17.32 30.37
CA GLU A 52 24.33 -17.41 31.78
C GLU A 52 25.38 -16.67 32.65
N PHE A 53 24.94 -16.17 33.78
CA PHE A 53 25.85 -15.65 34.81
C PHE A 53 25.28 -15.95 36.21
N THR A 54 26.20 -16.12 37.16
CA THR A 54 25.88 -16.20 38.59
C THR A 54 26.80 -15.26 39.34
N THR A 55 26.22 -14.41 40.18
CA THR A 55 26.99 -13.44 40.95
C THR A 55 26.32 -13.17 42.32
N ASP A 56 27.13 -12.83 43.26
CA ASP A 56 26.67 -12.37 44.56
C ASP A 56 26.65 -10.84 44.59
N LEU A 57 25.54 -10.24 44.95
CA LEU A 57 25.34 -8.80 45.04
C LEU A 57 25.16 -8.38 46.49
N THR A 58 26.04 -7.48 46.95
CA THR A 58 25.88 -6.86 48.23
C THR A 58 25.09 -5.58 48.15
N ILE A 59 24.02 -5.46 48.93
CA ILE A 59 23.17 -4.26 49.01
C ILE A 59 23.96 -3.18 49.75
N PRO A 60 24.21 -1.97 49.14
CA PRO A 60 24.96 -0.92 49.79
C PRO A 60 24.35 -0.50 51.14
N ALA A 61 25.21 -0.34 52.17
CA ALA A 61 24.74 0.06 53.51
C ALA A 61 24.19 1.50 53.57
N ASP A 62 24.69 2.36 52.64
CA ASP A 62 24.28 3.75 52.46
C ASP A 62 23.09 3.94 51.53
N PHE A 63 22.47 2.84 51.11
CA PHE A 63 21.30 2.84 50.25
C PHE A 63 20.11 3.52 50.92
N THR A 64 19.95 4.81 50.70
CA THR A 64 18.92 5.65 51.29
C THR A 64 17.77 5.91 50.35
N TYR A 65 16.76 5.06 50.35
CA TYR A 65 15.45 5.39 49.80
C TYR A 65 14.53 5.87 50.92
N LYS A 66 13.73 6.91 50.62
CA LYS A 66 12.82 7.57 51.59
C LYS A 66 11.67 6.69 52.06
N SER A 67 11.52 5.45 51.64
CA SER A 67 10.39 4.60 51.94
C SER A 67 10.86 3.21 52.37
N GLU A 68 10.91 3.00 53.68
CA GLU A 68 11.02 1.67 54.24
C GLU A 68 9.79 0.85 53.84
N GLY A 69 9.99 -0.35 53.30
CA GLY A 69 8.93 -1.30 52.96
C GLY A 69 8.43 -1.27 51.52
N LEU A 70 8.98 -0.44 50.61
CA LEU A 70 8.64 -0.48 49.20
C LEU A 70 9.50 -1.47 48.43
N ALA A 71 8.87 -2.13 47.42
CA ALA A 71 9.56 -3.03 46.51
C ALA A 71 10.61 -2.30 45.68
N HIS A 72 11.80 -2.86 45.58
CA HIS A 72 12.86 -2.39 44.70
C HIS A 72 12.98 -3.33 43.51
N ARG A 73 13.36 -2.80 42.36
CA ARG A 73 13.58 -3.62 41.16
C ARG A 73 15.07 -3.79 40.93
N LEU A 74 15.53 -5.03 40.89
CA LEU A 74 16.83 -5.35 40.33
C LEU A 74 16.69 -5.39 38.83
N GLN A 75 17.44 -4.52 38.13
CA GLN A 75 17.45 -4.40 36.68
C GLN A 75 18.79 -4.88 36.13
N ALA A 76 18.74 -5.66 35.06
CA ALA A 76 19.90 -6.07 34.31
C ALA A 76 19.87 -5.36 32.95
N GLU A 77 20.86 -4.50 32.70
CA GLU A 77 21.02 -3.76 31.47
C GLU A 77 22.24 -4.30 30.70
N TYR A 78 22.10 -4.51 29.41
CA TYR A 78 23.20 -4.92 28.55
C TYR A 78 23.13 -4.17 27.22
N GLU A 79 24.29 -3.88 26.66
CA GLU A 79 24.40 -3.26 25.36
C GLU A 79 24.30 -4.34 24.28
N ILE A 80 23.39 -4.14 23.34
CA ILE A 80 23.30 -4.96 22.13
C ILE A 80 23.98 -4.17 21.01
N GLU A 81 25.06 -4.69 20.45
CA GLU A 81 25.59 -4.17 19.19
C GLU A 81 24.58 -4.49 18.09
N PHE A 82 23.84 -3.48 17.66
CA PHE A 82 23.05 -3.58 16.45
C PHE A 82 24.02 -3.60 15.28
N GLY A 83 23.97 -4.65 14.46
CA GLY A 83 24.67 -4.70 13.19
C GLY A 83 24.28 -3.51 12.28
N PRO A 84 24.92 -3.36 11.11
CA PRO A 84 24.62 -2.26 10.20
C PRO A 84 23.14 -2.23 9.88
N MET A 85 22.55 -1.02 9.82
CA MET A 85 21.13 -0.84 9.47
C MET A 85 20.80 -1.60 8.18
N GLN A 86 19.98 -2.60 8.30
CA GLN A 86 19.45 -3.36 7.16
C GLN A 86 17.97 -3.04 6.98
N ILE A 87 17.58 -2.89 5.72
CA ILE A 87 16.17 -2.72 5.39
C ILE A 87 15.43 -3.98 5.82
N SER A 88 14.41 -3.83 6.67
CA SER A 88 13.57 -4.95 7.12
C SER A 88 12.99 -5.73 5.94
N GLU A 89 12.90 -7.04 6.04
CA GLU A 89 12.24 -7.89 5.04
C GLU A 89 10.79 -7.45 4.81
N THR A 90 10.11 -7.01 5.86
CA THR A 90 8.76 -6.42 5.75
C THR A 90 8.75 -5.21 4.82
N THR A 91 9.71 -4.30 4.96
CA THR A 91 9.82 -3.10 4.10
C THR A 91 10.06 -3.48 2.64
N LYS A 92 10.93 -4.48 2.38
CA LYS A 92 11.17 -4.97 1.01
C LYS A 92 9.90 -5.53 0.39
N VAL A 93 9.15 -6.36 1.13
CA VAL A 93 7.88 -6.95 0.65
C VAL A 93 6.86 -5.85 0.37
N VAL A 94 6.70 -4.86 1.26
CA VAL A 94 5.79 -3.72 1.06
C VAL A 94 6.15 -2.97 -0.21
N PHE A 95 7.44 -2.64 -0.42
CA PHE A 95 7.90 -1.91 -1.60
C PHE A 95 7.60 -2.66 -2.91
N VAL A 96 7.87 -3.97 -2.95
CA VAL A 96 7.53 -4.83 -4.10
C VAL A 96 6.02 -4.83 -4.37
N LYS A 97 5.20 -4.91 -3.32
CA LYS A 97 3.74 -4.89 -3.45
C LYS A 97 3.20 -3.53 -3.88
N MET A 98 3.82 -2.42 -3.48
CA MET A 98 3.51 -1.08 -3.98
C MET A 98 3.77 -0.99 -5.48
N ILE A 99 4.95 -1.40 -5.94
CA ILE A 99 5.26 -1.45 -7.38
C ILE A 99 4.26 -2.32 -8.12
N GLN A 100 3.94 -3.49 -7.59
CA GLN A 100 2.92 -4.38 -8.18
C GLN A 100 1.58 -3.67 -8.34
N THR A 101 1.12 -2.91 -7.34
CA THR A 101 -0.14 -2.14 -7.39
C THR A 101 -0.13 -1.13 -8.55
N VAL A 102 0.96 -0.37 -8.67
CA VAL A 102 1.13 0.64 -9.73
C VAL A 102 1.16 -0.02 -11.11
N LEU A 103 1.87 -1.14 -11.26
CA LEU A 103 1.94 -1.88 -12.53
C LEU A 103 0.60 -2.49 -12.93
N LEU A 104 -0.18 -3.03 -11.99
CA LEU A 104 -1.52 -3.55 -12.27
C LEU A 104 -2.46 -2.43 -12.76
N ALA A 105 -2.42 -1.27 -12.13
CA ALA A 105 -3.18 -0.09 -12.55
C ALA A 105 -2.75 0.41 -13.93
N LEU A 106 -1.44 0.41 -14.22
CA LEU A 106 -0.89 0.79 -15.51
C LEU A 106 -1.34 -0.18 -16.62
N MET A 107 -1.23 -1.49 -16.40
CA MET A 107 -1.71 -2.51 -17.34
C MET A 107 -3.20 -2.34 -17.63
N ALA A 108 -4.03 -2.18 -16.60
CA ALA A 108 -5.45 -1.97 -16.77
C ALA A 108 -5.75 -0.71 -17.61
N THR A 109 -5.01 0.37 -17.39
CA THR A 109 -5.17 1.63 -18.13
C THR A 109 -4.75 1.47 -19.59
N ILE A 110 -3.64 0.79 -19.87
CA ILE A 110 -3.16 0.54 -21.24
C ILE A 110 -4.20 -0.27 -22.03
N PHE A 111 -4.70 -1.37 -21.46
CA PHE A 111 -5.76 -2.15 -22.09
C PHE A 111 -7.03 -1.33 -22.28
N ALA A 112 -7.38 -0.50 -21.30
CA ALA A 112 -8.56 0.35 -21.42
C ALA A 112 -8.45 1.37 -22.57
N ILE A 113 -7.30 1.99 -22.80
CA ILE A 113 -7.07 2.95 -23.89
C ILE A 113 -7.34 2.30 -25.24
N VAL A 114 -6.79 1.09 -25.46
CA VAL A 114 -6.91 0.38 -26.74
C VAL A 114 -8.38 0.20 -27.15
N PHE A 115 -9.25 -0.11 -26.20
CA PHE A 115 -10.68 -0.26 -26.44
C PHE A 115 -11.45 1.06 -26.34
N ALA A 116 -11.07 1.97 -25.43
CA ALA A 116 -11.76 3.25 -25.24
C ALA A 116 -11.70 4.14 -26.48
N ILE A 117 -10.60 4.14 -27.24
CA ILE A 117 -10.45 4.93 -28.47
C ILE A 117 -11.55 4.58 -29.49
N PRO A 118 -11.71 3.32 -29.96
CA PRO A 118 -12.77 3.01 -30.91
C PRO A 118 -14.18 3.25 -30.34
N PHE A 119 -14.41 2.92 -29.06
CA PHE A 119 -15.71 3.20 -28.42
C PHE A 119 -16.00 4.69 -28.32
N SER A 120 -14.99 5.56 -28.18
CA SER A 120 -15.19 7.01 -28.15
C SER A 120 -15.68 7.57 -29.48
N PHE A 121 -15.16 7.08 -30.60
CA PHE A 121 -15.63 7.48 -31.93
C PHE A 121 -17.05 7.00 -32.20
N LEU A 122 -17.41 5.78 -31.76
CA LEU A 122 -18.77 5.25 -31.85
C LEU A 122 -19.73 5.98 -30.91
N GLY A 123 -19.22 6.50 -29.77
CA GLY A 123 -19.99 7.27 -28.81
C GLY A 123 -20.06 8.78 -29.09
N ALA A 124 -19.42 9.28 -30.14
CA ALA A 124 -19.45 10.71 -30.51
C ALA A 124 -20.64 11.05 -31.39
N ARG A 125 -21.53 11.95 -30.88
CA ARG A 125 -22.75 12.33 -31.56
C ARG A 125 -22.50 12.94 -32.92
N ASN A 126 -21.55 13.86 -33.03
CA ASN A 126 -21.24 14.59 -34.26
C ASN A 126 -20.75 13.69 -35.41
N LEU A 127 -20.21 12.50 -35.09
CA LEU A 127 -19.76 11.52 -36.07
C LEU A 127 -20.83 10.51 -36.44
N MET A 128 -21.59 9.99 -35.44
CA MET A 128 -22.49 8.85 -35.61
C MET A 128 -23.91 9.25 -36.03
N THR A 129 -24.42 10.40 -35.63
CA THR A 129 -25.83 10.75 -35.89
C THR A 129 -26.15 11.24 -37.31
N ARG A 130 -25.17 11.13 -38.22
CA ARG A 130 -25.38 11.47 -39.66
C ARG A 130 -26.23 10.45 -40.40
N THR A 131 -26.32 9.22 -39.91
CA THR A 131 -27.08 8.13 -40.51
C THR A 131 -27.99 7.49 -39.46
N ARG A 132 -29.12 6.92 -39.88
CA ARG A 132 -30.07 6.23 -38.97
C ARG A 132 -29.39 5.08 -38.23
N VAL A 133 -28.59 4.29 -38.95
CA VAL A 133 -27.83 3.18 -38.32
C VAL A 133 -26.80 3.71 -37.29
N GLY A 134 -26.06 4.75 -37.64
CA GLY A 134 -25.09 5.37 -36.72
C GLY A 134 -25.76 5.93 -35.47
N THR A 135 -26.97 6.50 -35.61
CA THR A 135 -27.75 6.98 -34.46
C THR A 135 -28.12 5.83 -33.50
N VAL A 136 -28.51 4.68 -34.01
CA VAL A 136 -28.82 3.50 -33.18
C VAL A 136 -27.52 3.01 -32.45
N ILE A 137 -26.43 2.90 -33.19
CA ILE A 137 -25.13 2.51 -32.61
C ILE A 137 -24.69 3.49 -31.50
N TYR A 138 -24.81 4.79 -31.75
CA TYR A 138 -24.53 5.82 -30.75
C TYR A 138 -25.31 5.62 -29.44
N TYR A 139 -26.62 5.42 -29.50
CA TYR A 139 -27.42 5.22 -28.31
C TYR A 139 -27.08 3.94 -27.59
N ILE A 140 -26.83 2.84 -28.30
CA ILE A 140 -26.40 1.56 -27.69
C ILE A 140 -25.05 1.73 -26.97
N VAL A 141 -24.05 2.29 -27.62
CA VAL A 141 -22.72 2.49 -27.06
C VAL A 141 -22.77 3.40 -25.84
N ARG A 142 -23.51 4.52 -25.92
CA ARG A 142 -23.71 5.43 -24.80
C ARG A 142 -24.43 4.75 -23.62
N PHE A 143 -25.44 3.95 -23.90
CA PHE A 143 -26.13 3.18 -22.87
C PHE A 143 -25.18 2.21 -22.17
N ILE A 144 -24.41 1.42 -22.92
CA ILE A 144 -23.45 0.47 -22.36
C ILE A 144 -22.39 1.19 -21.53
N MET A 145 -21.78 2.27 -22.05
CA MET A 145 -20.79 3.05 -21.30
C MET A 145 -21.36 3.62 -20.00
N ASN A 146 -22.58 4.16 -20.04
CA ASN A 146 -23.22 4.71 -18.85
C ASN A 146 -23.54 3.62 -17.82
N LEU A 147 -24.07 2.47 -18.26
CA LEU A 147 -24.35 1.32 -17.38
C LEU A 147 -23.09 0.78 -16.72
N THR A 148 -22.02 0.57 -17.50
CA THR A 148 -20.74 0.05 -16.98
C THR A 148 -20.11 1.00 -15.97
N ARG A 149 -20.23 2.32 -16.18
CA ARG A 149 -19.72 3.33 -15.24
C ARG A 149 -20.55 3.44 -13.96
N ALA A 150 -21.84 3.12 -14.01
CA ALA A 150 -22.72 3.14 -12.84
C ALA A 150 -22.36 2.03 -11.84
N ILE A 151 -21.72 0.95 -12.31
CA ILE A 151 -21.28 -0.16 -11.48
C ILE A 151 -19.87 0.15 -10.97
N GLU A 152 -19.67 0.08 -9.64
CA GLU A 152 -18.39 0.33 -9.02
C GLU A 152 -17.34 -0.73 -9.41
N PRO A 153 -16.05 -0.37 -9.61
CA PRO A 153 -14.99 -1.31 -9.97
C PRO A 153 -14.86 -2.52 -9.05
N LEU A 154 -15.21 -2.37 -7.77
CA LEU A 154 -15.18 -3.46 -6.80
C LEU A 154 -16.19 -4.57 -7.16
N ILE A 155 -17.37 -4.22 -7.62
CA ILE A 155 -18.39 -5.18 -8.06
C ILE A 155 -17.90 -5.95 -9.28
N TRP A 156 -17.29 -5.25 -10.25
CA TRP A 156 -16.64 -5.89 -11.40
C TRP A 156 -15.54 -6.86 -10.97
N ALA A 157 -14.73 -6.50 -9.96
CA ALA A 157 -13.67 -7.37 -9.45
C ALA A 157 -14.23 -8.67 -8.85
N ILE A 158 -15.35 -8.60 -8.13
CA ILE A 158 -16.03 -9.79 -7.58
C ILE A 158 -16.59 -10.68 -8.71
N ILE A 159 -17.24 -10.09 -9.72
CA ILE A 159 -17.77 -10.82 -10.87
C ILE A 159 -16.64 -11.56 -11.60
N PHE A 160 -15.52 -10.86 -11.89
CA PHE A 160 -14.39 -11.49 -12.57
C PHE A 160 -13.67 -12.52 -11.68
N ALA A 161 -13.60 -12.30 -10.36
CA ALA A 161 -13.05 -13.28 -9.44
C ALA A 161 -13.83 -14.61 -9.46
N VAL A 162 -15.15 -14.57 -9.66
CA VAL A 162 -15.97 -15.78 -9.81
C VAL A 162 -15.69 -16.49 -11.14
N TRP A 163 -15.39 -15.75 -12.21
CA TRP A 163 -15.18 -16.33 -13.55
C TRP A 163 -13.78 -16.88 -13.78
N VAL A 164 -12.76 -16.11 -13.38
CA VAL A 164 -11.33 -16.42 -13.66
C VAL A 164 -10.55 -16.82 -12.41
N GLY A 165 -11.18 -16.83 -11.25
CA GLY A 165 -10.52 -17.05 -9.97
C GLY A 165 -10.02 -15.78 -9.30
N ILE A 166 -9.80 -15.89 -7.99
CA ILE A 166 -9.27 -14.79 -7.15
C ILE A 166 -7.81 -14.57 -7.52
N GLY A 167 -7.45 -13.35 -7.94
CA GLY A 167 -6.07 -13.02 -8.28
C GLY A 167 -5.91 -11.68 -8.99
N PRO A 168 -4.66 -11.25 -9.25
CA PRO A 168 -4.35 -9.98 -9.90
C PRO A 168 -5.01 -9.80 -11.27
N PHE A 169 -5.23 -10.88 -11.99
CA PHE A 169 -5.85 -10.86 -13.31
C PHE A 169 -7.31 -10.41 -13.26
N ALA A 170 -8.09 -10.90 -12.28
CA ALA A 170 -9.47 -10.43 -12.07
C ALA A 170 -9.53 -8.93 -11.76
N GLY A 171 -8.59 -8.44 -10.94
CA GLY A 171 -8.46 -7.01 -10.64
C GLY A 171 -8.15 -6.16 -11.87
N VAL A 172 -7.22 -6.60 -12.71
CA VAL A 172 -6.88 -5.91 -13.98
C VAL A 172 -8.09 -5.88 -14.90
N LEU A 173 -8.82 -6.98 -15.07
CA LEU A 173 -10.04 -7.02 -15.90
C LEU A 173 -11.10 -6.05 -15.40
N ALA A 174 -11.36 -6.02 -14.10
CA ALA A 174 -12.33 -5.12 -13.49
C ALA A 174 -12.01 -3.65 -13.75
N LEU A 175 -10.75 -3.25 -13.50
CA LEU A 175 -10.27 -1.90 -13.76
C LEU A 175 -10.33 -1.57 -15.26
N THR A 176 -9.98 -2.52 -16.12
CA THR A 176 -9.99 -2.35 -17.57
C THR A 176 -11.41 -2.06 -18.07
N VAL A 177 -12.39 -2.91 -17.74
CA VAL A 177 -13.79 -2.76 -18.20
C VAL A 177 -14.37 -1.43 -17.72
N HIS A 178 -14.20 -1.11 -16.45
CA HIS A 178 -14.69 0.16 -15.93
C HIS A 178 -13.97 1.37 -16.56
N SER A 179 -12.66 1.26 -16.82
CA SER A 179 -11.87 2.33 -17.45
C SER A 179 -12.20 2.51 -18.92
N ILE A 180 -12.50 1.45 -19.67
CA ILE A 180 -13.01 1.55 -21.06
C ILE A 180 -14.22 2.45 -21.11
N ALA A 181 -15.21 2.21 -20.26
CA ALA A 181 -16.44 2.98 -20.23
C ALA A 181 -16.21 4.43 -19.79
N ALA A 182 -15.34 4.64 -18.79
CA ALA A 182 -15.04 5.97 -18.28
C ALA A 182 -14.25 6.82 -19.29
N LEU A 183 -13.18 6.27 -19.85
CA LEU A 183 -12.37 6.95 -20.88
C LEU A 183 -13.14 7.11 -22.19
N GLY A 184 -13.87 6.08 -22.63
CA GLY A 184 -14.68 6.12 -23.84
C GLY A 184 -15.68 7.26 -23.81
N LYS A 185 -16.32 7.49 -22.66
CA LYS A 185 -17.24 8.62 -22.49
C LYS A 185 -16.52 9.96 -22.50
N LEU A 186 -15.45 10.14 -21.70
CA LEU A 186 -14.69 11.39 -21.68
C LEU A 186 -14.11 11.74 -23.07
N TYR A 187 -13.56 10.75 -23.75
CA TYR A 187 -13.02 10.92 -25.09
C TYR A 187 -14.12 11.27 -26.10
N SER A 188 -15.29 10.64 -26.02
CA SER A 188 -16.41 10.97 -26.92
C SER A 188 -16.92 12.39 -26.72
N GLU A 189 -17.00 12.86 -25.48
CA GLU A 189 -17.38 14.24 -25.14
C GLU A 189 -16.32 15.24 -25.66
N GLN A 190 -15.04 14.89 -25.59
CA GLN A 190 -13.98 15.72 -26.18
C GLN A 190 -14.07 15.77 -27.72
N ILE A 191 -14.38 14.66 -28.39
CA ILE A 191 -14.60 14.63 -29.85
C ILE A 191 -15.82 15.47 -30.21
N GLU A 192 -16.85 15.50 -29.40
CA GLU A 192 -18.03 16.34 -29.62
C GLU A 192 -17.73 17.84 -29.44
N GLY A 193 -16.78 18.19 -28.57
CA GLY A 193 -16.40 19.57 -28.24
C GLY A 193 -15.30 20.18 -29.12
N ILE A 194 -14.85 19.51 -30.18
CA ILE A 194 -13.80 20.07 -31.08
C ILE A 194 -14.29 21.33 -31.79
N GLU A 195 -13.37 22.24 -32.08
CA GLU A 195 -13.64 23.43 -32.89
C GLU A 195 -13.94 23.08 -34.34
N ASN A 196 -14.98 23.71 -34.89
CA ASN A 196 -15.39 23.45 -36.29
C ASN A 196 -14.51 24.17 -37.31
N GLY A 197 -13.90 25.30 -36.96
CA GLY A 197 -13.10 26.12 -37.89
C GLY A 197 -12.00 25.33 -38.62
N PRO A 198 -11.09 24.64 -37.93
CA PRO A 198 -10.08 23.80 -38.56
C PRO A 198 -10.68 22.68 -39.43
N LEU A 199 -11.80 22.10 -38.99
CA LEU A 199 -12.47 21.03 -39.72
C LEU A 199 -13.13 21.52 -41.00
N GLU A 200 -13.74 22.71 -40.99
CA GLU A 200 -14.31 23.38 -42.17
C GLU A 200 -13.23 23.78 -43.16
N ALA A 201 -12.10 24.34 -42.71
CA ALA A 201 -10.97 24.69 -43.55
C ALA A 201 -10.41 23.46 -44.33
N ILE A 202 -10.22 22.34 -43.64
CA ILE A 202 -9.78 21.09 -44.25
C ILE A 202 -10.85 20.52 -45.22
N THR A 203 -12.13 20.66 -44.86
CA THR A 203 -13.24 20.24 -45.75
C THR A 203 -13.27 21.05 -47.04
N ALA A 204 -13.03 22.37 -46.96
CA ALA A 204 -12.97 23.26 -48.15
C ALA A 204 -11.87 22.89 -49.13
N THR A 205 -10.82 22.20 -48.73
CA THR A 205 -9.77 21.69 -49.65
C THR A 205 -10.18 20.42 -50.40
N GLY A 206 -11.41 19.90 -50.21
CA GLY A 206 -11.89 18.66 -50.81
C GLY A 206 -11.40 17.39 -50.11
N ALA A 207 -10.92 17.49 -48.89
CA ALA A 207 -10.41 16.35 -48.10
C ALA A 207 -11.47 15.26 -47.89
N SER A 208 -11.04 14.00 -48.02
CA SER A 208 -11.89 12.83 -47.69
C SER A 208 -12.24 12.74 -46.22
N GLY A 209 -13.25 11.91 -45.85
CA GLY A 209 -13.67 11.73 -44.46
C GLY A 209 -12.53 11.29 -43.51
N GLY A 210 -11.67 10.37 -43.97
CA GLY A 210 -10.49 9.93 -43.21
C GLY A 210 -9.46 11.04 -43.04
N GLN A 211 -9.19 11.84 -44.06
CA GLN A 211 -8.28 12.99 -43.98
C GLN A 211 -8.81 14.06 -42.99
N ARG A 212 -10.10 14.33 -42.98
CA ARG A 212 -10.72 15.24 -42.02
C ARG A 212 -10.52 14.76 -40.59
N ILE A 213 -10.65 13.45 -40.33
CA ILE A 213 -10.40 12.89 -38.99
C ILE A 213 -8.91 13.04 -38.62
N ILE A 214 -8.01 12.61 -39.48
CA ILE A 214 -6.56 12.62 -39.20
C ILE A 214 -6.02 14.03 -39.01
N TYR A 215 -6.37 14.97 -39.88
CA TYR A 215 -5.80 16.31 -39.90
C TYR A 215 -6.64 17.36 -39.18
N GLY A 216 -7.97 17.12 -39.00
CA GLY A 216 -8.85 18.07 -38.36
C GLY A 216 -9.24 17.67 -36.91
N VAL A 217 -9.53 16.39 -36.67
CA VAL A 217 -9.99 15.92 -35.37
C VAL A 217 -8.82 15.52 -34.47
N VAL A 218 -7.95 14.63 -34.97
CA VAL A 218 -6.89 14.02 -34.13
C VAL A 218 -5.97 15.06 -33.46
N PRO A 219 -5.48 16.12 -34.16
CA PRO A 219 -4.62 17.11 -33.52
C PRO A 219 -5.28 17.84 -32.33
N GLN A 220 -6.60 18.03 -32.38
CA GLN A 220 -7.35 18.70 -31.32
C GLN A 220 -7.60 17.81 -30.11
N ILE A 221 -7.66 16.47 -30.28
CA ILE A 221 -8.05 15.54 -29.22
C ILE A 221 -6.83 14.88 -28.51
N VAL A 222 -5.66 14.84 -29.11
CA VAL A 222 -4.47 14.13 -28.57
C VAL A 222 -4.10 14.64 -27.19
N ALA A 223 -3.95 15.96 -27.00
CA ALA A 223 -3.56 16.51 -25.71
C ALA A 223 -4.60 16.26 -24.61
N PRO A 224 -5.91 16.52 -24.81
CA PRO A 224 -6.95 16.14 -23.84
C PRO A 224 -7.01 14.63 -23.56
N PHE A 225 -6.82 13.77 -24.55
CA PHE A 225 -6.83 12.32 -24.36
C PHE A 225 -5.69 11.88 -23.45
N ILE A 226 -4.49 12.42 -23.63
CA ILE A 226 -3.36 12.15 -22.73
C ILE A 226 -3.69 12.59 -21.29
N ALA A 227 -4.26 13.79 -21.13
CA ALA A 227 -4.63 14.30 -19.81
C ALA A 227 -5.67 13.41 -19.11
N PHE A 228 -6.72 12.99 -19.81
CA PHE A 228 -7.73 12.08 -19.27
C PHE A 228 -7.17 10.68 -18.99
N THR A 229 -6.23 10.21 -19.80
CA THR A 229 -5.55 8.94 -19.56
C THR A 229 -4.73 8.97 -18.27
N LEU A 230 -3.92 10.01 -18.06
CA LEU A 230 -3.11 10.17 -16.84
C LEU A 230 -4.00 10.30 -15.60
N TYR A 231 -5.07 11.10 -15.70
CA TYR A 231 -6.07 11.19 -14.64
C TYR A 231 -6.72 9.84 -14.32
N ARG A 232 -7.04 9.05 -15.35
CA ARG A 232 -7.62 7.72 -15.16
C ARG A 232 -6.63 6.74 -14.53
N TRP A 233 -5.36 6.82 -14.91
CA TRP A 233 -4.33 6.01 -14.29
C TRP A 233 -4.17 6.30 -12.79
N ASP A 234 -4.17 7.56 -12.38
CA ASP A 234 -4.17 7.95 -10.96
C ASP A 234 -5.36 7.32 -10.19
N ILE A 235 -6.57 7.39 -10.76
CA ILE A 235 -7.74 6.73 -10.17
C ILE A 235 -7.54 5.22 -10.09
N ASN A 236 -7.01 4.59 -11.14
CA ASN A 236 -6.80 3.15 -11.18
C ASN A 236 -5.77 2.68 -10.15
N VAL A 237 -4.73 3.48 -9.85
CA VAL A 237 -3.76 3.17 -8.77
C VAL A 237 -4.47 3.08 -7.42
N ARG A 238 -5.32 4.06 -7.10
CA ARG A 238 -6.12 4.05 -5.86
C ARG A 238 -7.10 2.87 -5.81
N MET A 239 -7.82 2.64 -6.89
CA MET A 239 -8.78 1.54 -6.98
C MET A 239 -8.12 0.16 -6.96
N SER A 240 -6.91 0.02 -7.50
CA SER A 240 -6.13 -1.22 -7.42
C SER A 240 -5.83 -1.62 -5.97
N THR A 241 -5.58 -0.65 -5.09
CA THR A 241 -5.42 -0.92 -3.65
C THR A 241 -6.71 -1.46 -3.03
N VAL A 242 -7.86 -0.85 -3.36
CA VAL A 242 -9.18 -1.28 -2.84
C VAL A 242 -9.56 -2.67 -3.38
N ILE A 243 -9.35 -2.92 -4.67
CA ILE A 243 -9.60 -4.23 -5.29
C ILE A 243 -8.64 -5.30 -4.74
N GLY A 244 -7.45 -4.90 -4.30
CA GLY A 244 -6.53 -5.77 -3.60
C GLY A 244 -7.14 -6.41 -2.34
N LEU A 245 -8.03 -5.73 -1.61
CA LEU A 245 -8.71 -6.26 -0.43
C LEU A 245 -9.63 -7.47 -0.75
N VAL A 246 -10.13 -7.56 -1.96
CA VAL A 246 -10.94 -8.71 -2.44
C VAL A 246 -10.14 -9.72 -3.25
N GLY A 247 -8.80 -9.69 -3.12
CA GLY A 247 -7.93 -10.66 -3.75
C GLY A 247 -7.32 -10.24 -5.08
N GLY A 248 -7.51 -8.99 -5.52
CA GLY A 248 -6.96 -8.45 -6.77
C GLY A 248 -5.45 -8.21 -6.78
N GLY A 249 -4.71 -8.66 -5.76
CA GLY A 249 -3.25 -8.51 -5.67
C GLY A 249 -2.79 -7.15 -5.15
N GLY A 250 -1.47 -6.90 -5.25
CA GLY A 250 -0.88 -5.63 -4.82
C GLY A 250 -0.81 -5.45 -3.30
N ILE A 251 -0.69 -4.19 -2.87
CA ILE A 251 -0.54 -3.85 -1.44
C ILE A 251 -1.81 -4.10 -0.63
N GLY A 252 -2.99 -3.88 -1.23
CA GLY A 252 -4.26 -4.15 -0.54
C GLY A 252 -4.43 -5.62 -0.18
N PHE A 253 -3.99 -6.54 -1.03
CA PHE A 253 -4.00 -7.96 -0.73
C PHE A 253 -3.05 -8.33 0.41
N LEU A 254 -1.86 -7.73 0.44
CA LEU A 254 -0.91 -7.92 1.54
C LEU A 254 -1.49 -7.43 2.88
N LEU A 255 -2.12 -6.27 2.86
CA LEU A 255 -2.75 -5.68 4.06
C LEU A 255 -3.82 -6.60 4.64
N ILE A 256 -4.75 -7.10 3.81
CA ILE A 256 -5.80 -7.99 4.30
C ILE A 256 -5.24 -9.34 4.80
N GLN A 257 -4.17 -9.85 4.20
CA GLN A 257 -3.49 -11.04 4.69
C GLN A 257 -2.92 -10.82 6.09
N TRP A 258 -2.23 -9.71 6.34
CA TRP A 258 -1.68 -9.41 7.67
C TRP A 258 -2.76 -9.20 8.72
N ILE A 259 -3.86 -8.54 8.36
CA ILE A 259 -5.02 -8.37 9.26
C ILE A 259 -5.62 -9.73 9.62
N ASN A 260 -5.84 -10.60 8.63
CA ASN A 260 -6.41 -11.94 8.87
C ASN A 260 -5.48 -12.87 9.67
N LEU A 261 -4.16 -12.64 9.60
CA LEU A 261 -3.16 -13.35 10.40
C LEU A 261 -2.91 -12.69 11.77
N LEU A 262 -3.67 -11.65 12.14
CA LEU A 262 -3.54 -10.88 13.39
C LEU A 262 -2.15 -10.21 13.57
N GLN A 263 -1.43 -9.98 12.45
CA GLN A 263 -0.10 -9.35 12.43
C GLN A 263 -0.25 -7.82 12.30
N TYR A 264 -0.95 -7.20 13.23
CA TYR A 264 -1.27 -5.76 13.19
C TYR A 264 -0.03 -4.86 13.17
N GLU A 265 1.05 -5.26 13.82
CA GLU A 265 2.32 -4.53 13.82
C GLU A 265 2.93 -4.38 12.41
N LYS A 266 2.68 -5.33 11.51
CA LYS A 266 3.14 -5.27 10.12
C LYS A 266 2.15 -4.52 9.23
N ALA A 267 0.89 -4.44 9.66
CA ALA A 267 -0.17 -3.76 8.90
C ALA A 267 -0.22 -2.25 9.18
N ALA A 268 0.30 -1.80 10.33
CA ALA A 268 0.40 -0.40 10.74
C ALA A 268 1.64 0.26 10.16
#